data_980c688756df3c9f3728d52a456352eb
#
_entry.id   980c688756df3c9f3728d52a456352eb
#
_cell.length_a   1.000
_cell.length_b   1.000
_cell.length_c   1.000
_cell.angle_alpha   90.00
_cell.angle_beta   90.00
_cell.angle_gamma   90.00
#
_symmetry.space_group_name_H-M   'P 1'
#
loop_
_entity.id
_entity.type
_entity.pdbx_description
1 polymer ?
#
loop_
_entity_poly.entity_id
_entity_poly.type
_entity_poly.pdbx_seq_one_letter_code
_entity_poly.pdbx_strand_id
1 'polypeptide(L)'
;MPFDDLVLGLQGALDRLIRRLRLGAPPVPGRRRLLIVQIDGLSRAVLEDAIARGRVPFLARLLSRRGYQMSPMSVGLPTSTPAFQLAAMYGVRPDIPGFHYHDKRRKSDVYFPRGGDAAHVEQTQAAGRRGIVEGGGTYGCVFTGGAASNLLTFAMIKRPSGAGLIRAFSMVFVIAWVILKGLVASTVEVSRALLRMLADPGLTSTAGWKWLALKIGISVWLRELFTLAVAHDIYAGVPTIYVNYLDYDIAAHAWGPRHRRALQALRRVDASIYRLWRVLRRVPEYRYDFYVLSDHGQTTTLPYLRVTGGRPIEQSLFEDFFDIDSARTAPPPERRRGVVASGLEVWRAQRAPGFFQRFVNYLERDFPWVLGGTRSAREHDGIRVISAGPNAFVYFLDSAEPLTVERIDERFPALAARISAAPGVGIVLVRSASGPLCFWRGERYGLESLGAGPFAKRPDLDRVVEGVRDLMGMPSAGDLVIYGIDAPQGNVSFVAEVGAHAGPSMEELHTFLIHPSSVKVPTPITHPVQLYPHFAQYQTDAAA
;
A
#
# COMPACT_ATOMS: atom_id res chain seq x y z
N MET A 1 1.41 -18.49 22.11
CA MET A 1 0.24 -17.80 22.68
C MET A 1 0.31 -17.53 24.19
N PRO A 2 0.54 -18.47 25.11
CA PRO A 2 0.71 -18.10 26.53
C PRO A 2 1.94 -17.22 26.80
N PHE A 3 3.02 -17.42 26.08
CA PHE A 3 4.26 -16.64 26.23
C PHE A 3 4.14 -15.19 25.72
N ASP A 4 3.40 -14.91 24.64
CA ASP A 4 3.13 -13.53 24.21
C ASP A 4 2.40 -12.77 25.33
N ASP A 5 1.47 -13.44 26.00
CA ASP A 5 0.72 -12.88 27.11
C ASP A 5 1.60 -12.62 28.33
N LEU A 6 2.60 -13.47 28.56
CA LEU A 6 3.57 -13.28 29.63
C LEU A 6 4.47 -12.08 29.34
N VAL A 7 5.04 -11.98 28.14
CA VAL A 7 5.92 -10.87 27.73
C VAL A 7 5.16 -9.55 27.75
N LEU A 8 3.96 -9.52 27.19
CA LEU A 8 3.08 -8.33 27.22
C LEU A 8 2.62 -8.01 28.65
N GLY A 9 2.40 -9.02 29.48
CA GLY A 9 2.09 -8.85 30.90
C GLY A 9 3.23 -8.26 31.70
N LEU A 10 4.47 -8.72 31.46
CA LEU A 10 5.70 -8.15 32.06
C LEU A 10 5.93 -6.71 31.61
N GLN A 11 5.75 -6.41 30.32
CA GLN A 11 5.79 -5.04 29.82
C GLN A 11 4.76 -4.16 30.53
N GLY A 12 3.51 -4.59 30.58
CA GLY A 12 2.46 -3.84 31.28
C GLY A 12 2.73 -3.66 32.79
N ALA A 13 3.41 -4.61 33.43
CA ALA A 13 3.84 -4.48 34.82
C ALA A 13 4.98 -3.47 34.97
N LEU A 14 5.96 -3.49 34.05
CA LEU A 14 7.07 -2.55 34.02
C LEU A 14 6.58 -1.12 33.77
N ASP A 15 5.67 -0.93 32.81
CA ASP A 15 5.07 0.39 32.53
C ASP A 15 4.23 0.91 33.71
N ARG A 16 3.53 0.02 34.44
CA ARG A 16 2.85 0.41 35.69
C ARG A 16 3.84 0.82 36.78
N LEU A 17 4.98 0.15 36.88
CA LEU A 17 6.03 0.50 37.81
C LEU A 17 6.67 1.84 37.46
N ILE A 18 6.98 2.08 36.18
CA ILE A 18 7.51 3.35 35.67
C ILE A 18 6.53 4.50 35.98
N ARG A 19 5.23 4.29 35.82
CA ARG A 19 4.19 5.26 36.17
C ARG A 19 4.11 5.49 37.68
N ARG A 20 4.16 4.44 38.49
CA ARG A 20 4.18 4.56 39.96
C ARG A 20 5.39 5.33 40.47
N LEU A 21 6.53 5.17 39.82
CA LEU A 21 7.77 5.88 40.13
C LEU A 21 7.82 7.30 39.52
N ARG A 22 6.73 7.75 38.86
CA ARG A 22 6.64 9.06 38.17
C ARG A 22 7.76 9.34 37.17
N LEU A 23 8.34 8.28 36.57
CA LEU A 23 9.41 8.38 35.59
C LEU A 23 8.90 8.65 34.17
N GLY A 24 7.58 8.80 33.97
CA GLY A 24 6.92 9.16 32.72
C GLY A 24 5.85 10.22 32.93
N ALA A 25 5.48 10.94 31.85
CA ALA A 25 4.37 11.89 31.91
C ALA A 25 3.07 11.16 32.29
N PRO A 26 2.28 11.69 33.25
CA PRO A 26 0.99 11.09 33.59
C PRO A 26 0.06 11.09 32.38
N PRO A 27 -0.82 10.08 32.24
CA PRO A 27 -1.83 10.08 31.19
C PRO A 27 -2.74 11.30 31.38
N VAL A 28 -2.99 12.05 30.31
CA VAL A 28 -3.94 13.16 30.33
C VAL A 28 -5.34 12.59 30.55
N PRO A 29 -6.01 12.94 31.66
CA PRO A 29 -7.35 12.43 31.95
C PRO A 29 -8.34 12.86 30.86
N GLY A 30 -9.24 11.95 30.46
CA GLY A 30 -10.33 12.27 29.50
C GLY A 30 -9.93 12.24 28.02
N ARG A 31 -8.66 12.26 27.67
CA ARG A 31 -8.21 12.24 26.27
C ARG A 31 -8.59 10.92 25.59
N ARG A 32 -9.36 11.03 24.51
CA ARG A 32 -9.58 9.90 23.58
C ARG A 32 -8.32 9.67 22.75
N ARG A 33 -7.99 8.41 22.51
CA ARG A 33 -6.82 7.99 21.73
C ARG A 33 -7.26 7.21 20.50
N LEU A 34 -6.41 7.18 19.50
CA LEU A 34 -6.68 6.58 18.21
C LEU A 34 -5.73 5.42 17.93
N LEU A 35 -6.30 4.25 17.57
CA LEU A 35 -5.56 3.17 16.95
C LEU A 35 -6.22 2.80 15.63
N ILE A 36 -5.50 3.02 14.54
CA ILE A 36 -5.89 2.59 13.19
C ILE A 36 -5.05 1.39 12.79
N VAL A 37 -5.73 0.32 12.37
CA VAL A 37 -5.12 -0.85 11.76
C VAL A 37 -5.57 -0.94 10.31
N GLN A 38 -4.65 -0.77 9.39
CA GLN A 38 -4.86 -0.98 7.96
C GLN A 38 -4.52 -2.44 7.61
N ILE A 39 -5.40 -3.09 6.88
CA ILE A 39 -5.13 -4.37 6.21
C ILE A 39 -4.94 -4.04 4.74
N ASP A 40 -3.69 -4.06 4.29
CA ASP A 40 -3.32 -3.66 2.94
C ASP A 40 -3.98 -4.56 1.88
N GLY A 41 -4.54 -3.94 0.83
CA GLY A 41 -5.03 -4.63 -0.35
C GLY A 41 -6.33 -5.43 -0.20
N LEU A 42 -7.09 -5.28 0.90
CA LEU A 42 -8.25 -6.11 1.20
C LEU A 42 -9.57 -5.46 0.77
N SER A 43 -10.20 -5.96 -0.29
CA SER A 43 -11.55 -5.52 -0.69
C SER A 43 -12.62 -5.92 0.33
N ARG A 44 -13.69 -5.13 0.38
CA ARG A 44 -14.87 -5.43 1.20
C ARG A 44 -15.47 -6.79 0.86
N ALA A 45 -15.61 -7.11 -0.43
CA ALA A 45 -16.19 -8.38 -0.89
C ALA A 45 -15.37 -9.60 -0.45
N VAL A 46 -14.02 -9.50 -0.45
CA VAL A 46 -13.16 -10.57 0.06
C VAL A 46 -13.26 -10.70 1.58
N LEU A 47 -13.35 -9.58 2.31
CA LEU A 47 -13.55 -9.62 3.76
C LEU A 47 -14.88 -10.27 4.14
N GLU A 48 -15.98 -9.90 3.49
CA GLU A 48 -17.32 -10.48 3.72
C GLU A 48 -17.32 -11.98 3.45
N ASP A 49 -16.71 -12.44 2.35
CA ASP A 49 -16.54 -13.86 2.05
C ASP A 49 -15.67 -14.58 3.10
N ALA A 50 -14.58 -13.95 3.54
CA ALA A 50 -13.70 -14.50 4.57
C ALA A 50 -14.41 -14.63 5.93
N ILE A 51 -15.29 -13.68 6.29
CA ILE A 51 -16.13 -13.73 7.47
C ILE A 51 -17.12 -14.89 7.35
N ALA A 52 -17.84 -14.99 6.24
CA ALA A 52 -18.82 -16.04 6.00
C ALA A 52 -18.20 -17.45 6.05
N ARG A 53 -16.96 -17.60 5.57
CA ARG A 53 -16.22 -18.87 5.63
C ARG A 53 -15.41 -19.09 6.92
N GLY A 54 -15.56 -18.24 7.93
CA GLY A 54 -14.88 -18.38 9.22
C GLY A 54 -13.35 -18.23 9.13
N ARG A 55 -12.82 -17.53 8.11
CA ARG A 55 -11.38 -17.34 7.91
C ARG A 55 -10.79 -16.26 8.81
N VAL A 56 -11.60 -15.29 9.24
CA VAL A 56 -11.23 -14.15 10.11
C VAL A 56 -12.10 -14.15 11.38
N PRO A 57 -11.88 -15.10 12.28
CA PRO A 57 -12.76 -15.33 13.43
C PRO A 57 -12.79 -14.17 14.43
N PHE A 58 -11.75 -13.35 14.50
CA PHE A 58 -11.75 -12.20 15.40
C PHE A 58 -12.58 -11.05 14.82
N LEU A 59 -12.36 -10.65 13.56
CA LEU A 59 -13.14 -9.60 12.91
C LEU A 59 -14.64 -9.96 12.86
N ALA A 60 -14.97 -11.23 12.59
CA ALA A 60 -16.35 -11.72 12.67
C ALA A 60 -16.95 -11.50 14.05
N ARG A 61 -16.24 -11.83 15.13
CA ARG A 61 -16.69 -11.60 16.52
C ARG A 61 -16.73 -10.13 16.90
N LEU A 62 -15.82 -9.32 16.36
CA LEU A 62 -15.78 -7.88 16.59
C LEU A 62 -17.08 -7.24 16.10
N LEU A 63 -17.49 -7.58 14.88
CA LEU A 63 -18.73 -7.09 14.27
C LEU A 63 -19.99 -7.66 14.94
N SER A 64 -20.01 -8.97 15.25
CA SER A 64 -21.24 -9.61 15.73
C SER A 64 -21.51 -9.44 17.24
N ARG A 65 -20.47 -9.22 18.07
CA ARG A 65 -20.58 -9.30 19.54
C ARG A 65 -19.88 -8.21 20.33
N ARG A 66 -19.20 -7.26 19.66
CA ARG A 66 -18.35 -6.29 20.35
C ARG A 66 -18.75 -4.84 20.15
N GLY A 67 -19.92 -4.58 19.57
CA GLY A 67 -20.42 -3.23 19.34
C GLY A 67 -19.61 -2.48 18.26
N TYR A 68 -19.18 -3.18 17.23
CA TYR A 68 -18.54 -2.63 16.04
C TYR A 68 -19.44 -2.80 14.84
N GLN A 69 -19.29 -1.89 13.90
CA GLN A 69 -19.99 -1.95 12.61
C GLN A 69 -18.99 -1.73 11.46
N MET A 70 -19.35 -2.20 10.28
CA MET A 70 -18.58 -2.04 9.05
C MET A 70 -19.32 -1.08 8.12
N SER A 71 -18.69 0.07 7.87
CA SER A 71 -19.17 1.05 6.89
C SER A 71 -18.50 0.83 5.54
N PRO A 72 -19.26 0.86 4.42
CA PRO A 72 -18.68 0.80 3.09
C PRO A 72 -17.85 2.05 2.81
N MET A 73 -16.75 1.86 2.07
CA MET A 73 -15.85 2.93 1.67
C MET A 73 -15.44 2.74 0.21
N SER A 74 -15.38 3.82 -0.55
CA SER A 74 -14.73 3.87 -1.85
C SER A 74 -13.45 4.71 -1.74
N VAL A 75 -12.42 4.33 -2.49
CA VAL A 75 -11.07 4.90 -2.30
C VAL A 75 -10.59 5.79 -3.45
N GLY A 76 -11.40 5.95 -4.52
CA GLY A 76 -11.04 6.77 -5.67
C GLY A 76 -9.93 6.13 -6.52
N LEU A 77 -9.38 6.91 -7.48
CA LEU A 77 -8.27 6.48 -8.33
C LEU A 77 -7.05 7.38 -8.10
N PRO A 78 -5.84 6.77 -8.17
CA PRO A 78 -5.58 5.34 -8.29
C PRO A 78 -5.87 4.61 -6.96
N THR A 79 -6.26 3.35 -7.05
CA THR A 79 -6.44 2.46 -5.91
C THR A 79 -5.08 1.99 -5.40
N SER A 80 -4.38 2.86 -4.68
CA SER A 80 -2.99 2.62 -4.24
C SER A 80 -2.71 3.16 -2.83
N THR A 81 -1.88 2.43 -2.09
CA THR A 81 -1.51 2.77 -0.72
C THR A 81 -0.98 4.20 -0.55
N PRO A 82 -0.06 4.70 -1.40
CA PRO A 82 0.43 6.07 -1.23
C PRO A 82 -0.66 7.13 -1.39
N ALA A 83 -1.52 6.99 -2.43
CA ALA A 83 -2.60 7.95 -2.65
C ALA A 83 -3.60 7.92 -1.49
N PHE A 84 -4.00 6.74 -1.04
CA PHE A 84 -4.89 6.57 0.10
C PHE A 84 -4.30 7.18 1.38
N GLN A 85 -3.07 6.82 1.74
CA GLN A 85 -2.46 7.25 2.99
C GLN A 85 -2.24 8.76 3.03
N LEU A 86 -1.77 9.38 1.95
CA LEU A 86 -1.60 10.83 1.93
C LEU A 86 -2.93 11.55 2.12
N ALA A 87 -3.98 11.10 1.43
CA ALA A 87 -5.32 11.66 1.54
C ALA A 87 -5.91 11.48 2.95
N ALA A 88 -5.85 10.27 3.51
CA ALA A 88 -6.41 9.96 4.83
C ALA A 88 -5.62 10.61 5.97
N MET A 89 -4.28 10.71 5.83
CA MET A 89 -3.41 11.23 6.88
C MET A 89 -3.34 12.75 6.93
N TYR A 90 -3.54 13.45 5.79
CA TYR A 90 -3.32 14.90 5.70
C TYR A 90 -4.51 15.68 5.13
N GLY A 91 -5.55 15.02 4.64
CA GLY A 91 -6.73 15.67 4.08
C GLY A 91 -6.46 16.41 2.79
N VAL A 92 -5.52 15.93 1.99
CA VAL A 92 -5.16 16.49 0.68
C VAL A 92 -5.61 15.55 -0.43
N ARG A 93 -6.00 16.08 -1.59
CA ARG A 93 -6.13 15.28 -2.81
C ARG A 93 -4.74 15.11 -3.39
N PRO A 94 -4.21 13.86 -3.45
CA PRO A 94 -2.81 13.64 -3.80
C PRO A 94 -2.58 13.75 -5.30
N ASP A 95 -1.44 14.33 -5.70
CA ASP A 95 -0.88 14.19 -7.05
C ASP A 95 0.02 12.94 -7.10
N ILE A 96 -0.62 11.77 -7.03
CA ILE A 96 0.03 10.46 -6.99
C ILE A 96 -0.74 9.53 -7.94
N PRO A 97 -0.42 9.50 -9.25
CA PRO A 97 -1.15 8.70 -10.23
C PRO A 97 -0.89 7.20 -10.14
N GLY A 98 0.14 6.78 -9.41
CA GLY A 98 0.50 5.39 -9.24
C GLY A 98 1.67 5.19 -8.29
N PHE A 99 2.09 3.94 -8.11
CA PHE A 99 3.21 3.57 -7.22
C PHE A 99 4.59 3.95 -7.79
N HIS A 100 4.68 4.05 -9.11
CA HIS A 100 5.83 4.51 -9.88
C HIS A 100 5.33 5.42 -11.01
N TYR A 101 5.83 6.65 -11.10
CA TYR A 101 5.44 7.63 -12.12
C TYR A 101 6.56 8.64 -12.38
N HIS A 102 6.45 9.41 -13.48
CA HIS A 102 7.36 10.50 -13.79
C HIS A 102 6.73 11.84 -13.40
N ASP A 103 7.43 12.59 -12.58
CA ASP A 103 7.07 13.98 -12.29
C ASP A 103 7.79 14.90 -13.30
N LYS A 104 7.04 15.42 -14.28
CA LYS A 104 7.57 16.29 -15.33
C LYS A 104 8.18 17.59 -14.79
N ARG A 105 7.61 18.14 -13.71
CA ARG A 105 8.11 19.39 -13.08
C ARG A 105 9.44 19.14 -12.39
N ARG A 106 9.57 18.03 -11.72
CA ARG A 106 10.81 17.59 -11.06
C ARG A 106 11.82 17.00 -12.06
N LYS A 107 11.37 16.62 -13.26
CA LYS A 107 12.15 15.89 -14.27
C LYS A 107 12.79 14.62 -13.73
N SER A 108 12.06 13.89 -12.91
CA SER A 108 12.55 12.66 -12.27
C SER A 108 11.41 11.72 -11.92
N ASP A 109 11.71 10.43 -11.86
CA ASP A 109 10.74 9.43 -11.43
C ASP A 109 10.56 9.47 -9.93
N VAL A 110 9.32 9.29 -9.50
CA VAL A 110 8.90 9.04 -8.13
C VAL A 110 8.59 7.55 -7.99
N TYR A 111 9.24 6.91 -7.05
CA TYR A 111 9.12 5.49 -6.78
C TYR A 111 9.05 5.26 -5.27
N PHE A 112 7.89 4.91 -4.74
CA PHE A 112 7.62 4.92 -3.30
C PHE A 112 8.48 4.01 -2.42
N PRO A 113 9.03 2.87 -2.89
CA PRO A 113 10.04 2.15 -2.13
C PRO A 113 11.33 2.93 -1.87
N ARG A 114 11.57 4.03 -2.59
CA ARG A 114 12.63 4.99 -2.28
C ARG A 114 12.17 5.94 -1.18
N GLY A 115 12.73 5.78 0.00
CA GLY A 115 12.37 6.64 1.15
C GLY A 115 12.54 8.14 0.88
N GLY A 116 13.51 8.52 0.05
CA GLY A 116 13.69 9.92 -0.38
C GLY A 116 12.54 10.46 -1.24
N ASP A 117 11.95 9.64 -2.10
CA ASP A 117 10.81 10.05 -2.94
C ASP A 117 9.53 10.12 -2.09
N ALA A 118 9.29 9.15 -1.22
CA ALA A 118 8.17 9.19 -0.28
C ALA A 118 8.26 10.42 0.64
N ALA A 119 9.44 10.70 1.20
CA ALA A 119 9.67 11.87 2.04
C ALA A 119 9.45 13.18 1.28
N HIS A 120 9.91 13.26 0.03
CA HIS A 120 9.70 14.44 -0.82
C HIS A 120 8.21 14.69 -1.09
N VAL A 121 7.47 13.65 -1.48
CA VAL A 121 6.03 13.76 -1.73
C VAL A 121 5.29 14.20 -0.47
N GLU A 122 5.60 13.59 0.69
CA GLU A 122 4.99 13.98 1.96
C GLU A 122 5.28 15.44 2.30
N GLN A 123 6.55 15.88 2.17
CA GLN A 123 6.96 17.26 2.48
C GLN A 123 6.32 18.30 1.56
N THR A 124 6.16 17.99 0.28
CA THR A 124 5.65 18.95 -0.71
C THR A 124 4.13 18.97 -0.75
N GLN A 125 3.48 17.81 -0.77
CA GLN A 125 2.02 17.75 -0.92
C GLN A 125 1.27 17.91 0.40
N ALA A 126 1.89 17.56 1.54
CA ALA A 126 1.32 17.80 2.87
C ALA A 126 1.87 19.05 3.56
N ALA A 127 2.54 19.94 2.83
CA ALA A 127 3.13 21.16 3.38
C ALA A 127 2.08 21.99 4.14
N GLY A 128 2.41 22.39 5.38
CA GLY A 128 1.52 23.18 6.24
C GLY A 128 0.31 22.42 6.80
N ARG A 129 0.20 21.12 6.54
CA ARG A 129 -0.87 20.27 7.09
C ARG A 129 -0.39 19.49 8.30
N ARG A 130 -1.25 19.39 9.29
CA ARG A 130 -1.03 18.55 10.47
C ARG A 130 -1.44 17.12 10.15
N GLY A 131 -0.56 16.16 10.40
CA GLY A 131 -0.89 14.74 10.19
C GLY A 131 -1.74 14.16 11.32
N ILE A 132 -2.61 13.20 11.01
CA ILE A 132 -3.47 12.54 12.00
C ILE A 132 -2.70 11.75 13.07
N VAL A 133 -1.42 11.46 12.83
CA VAL A 133 -0.56 10.68 13.74
C VAL A 133 0.51 11.57 14.38
N GLU A 134 0.37 12.90 14.32
CA GLU A 134 1.35 13.82 14.88
C GLU A 134 1.63 13.54 16.36
N GLY A 135 2.92 13.38 16.69
CA GLY A 135 3.35 13.00 18.04
C GLY A 135 3.07 11.55 18.44
N GLY A 136 2.51 10.77 17.53
CA GLY A 136 2.16 9.37 17.70
C GLY A 136 3.15 8.39 17.09
N GLY A 137 2.68 7.19 16.72
CA GLY A 137 3.47 6.11 16.12
C GLY A 137 2.90 5.61 14.80
N THR A 138 3.77 5.38 13.79
CA THR A 138 3.42 4.88 12.46
C THR A 138 4.28 3.67 12.09
N TYR A 139 3.64 2.59 11.62
CA TYR A 139 4.26 1.29 11.39
C TYR A 139 3.85 0.70 10.04
N GLY A 140 4.82 0.42 9.17
CA GLY A 140 4.59 -0.20 7.85
C GLY A 140 3.87 0.67 6.84
N CYS A 141 3.82 1.99 7.04
CA CYS A 141 3.17 2.95 6.15
C CYS A 141 4.16 3.55 5.14
N VAL A 142 3.63 4.14 4.07
CA VAL A 142 4.44 4.90 3.10
C VAL A 142 4.86 6.24 3.72
N PHE A 143 3.93 6.92 4.39
CA PHE A 143 4.12 8.23 4.99
C PHE A 143 4.14 8.18 6.51
N THR A 144 4.71 9.22 7.10
CA THR A 144 4.84 9.31 8.56
C THR A 144 3.55 9.76 9.24
N GLY A 145 2.68 10.49 8.54
CA GLY A 145 1.50 11.10 9.16
C GLY A 145 1.83 12.10 10.28
N GLY A 146 3.08 12.60 10.33
CA GLY A 146 3.60 13.46 11.39
C GLY A 146 4.04 12.69 12.65
N ALA A 147 4.16 11.36 12.62
CA ALA A 147 4.51 10.54 13.76
C ALA A 147 5.88 10.90 14.36
N ALA A 148 5.96 10.90 15.69
CA ALA A 148 7.21 11.07 16.44
C ALA A 148 8.05 9.79 16.45
N SER A 149 7.40 8.62 16.44
CA SER A 149 8.04 7.31 16.30
C SER A 149 7.54 6.59 15.06
N ASN A 150 8.46 6.03 14.30
CA ASN A 150 8.13 5.27 13.10
C ASN A 150 9.06 4.07 12.96
N LEU A 151 8.52 2.98 12.36
CA LEU A 151 9.28 1.78 12.05
C LEU A 151 8.87 1.27 10.68
N LEU A 152 9.87 1.18 9.76
CA LEU A 152 9.66 0.77 8.38
C LEU A 152 8.59 1.63 7.65
N THR A 153 8.64 2.92 7.89
CA THR A 153 7.93 3.93 7.13
C THR A 153 8.85 4.41 6.01
N PHE A 154 8.39 4.43 4.77
CA PHE A 154 9.24 4.80 3.65
C PHE A 154 9.73 6.24 3.74
N ALA A 155 8.91 7.15 4.25
CA ALA A 155 9.24 8.57 4.43
C ALA A 155 9.98 8.92 5.73
N MET A 156 10.85 8.07 6.23
CA MET A 156 11.59 8.29 7.50
C MET A 156 12.41 9.59 7.50
N ILE A 157 11.85 10.66 8.06
CA ILE A 157 12.45 12.01 8.02
C ILE A 157 13.21 12.38 9.31
N LYS A 158 12.84 11.82 10.46
CA LYS A 158 13.41 12.22 11.76
C LYS A 158 13.92 11.04 12.56
N ARG A 159 15.12 11.25 13.17
CA ARG A 159 15.67 10.35 14.18
C ARG A 159 14.79 10.42 15.44
N PRO A 160 14.46 9.30 16.10
CA PRO A 160 13.84 9.35 17.40
C PRO A 160 14.83 9.99 18.39
N SER A 161 14.51 11.17 18.89
CA SER A 161 15.28 11.83 19.94
C SER A 161 14.59 11.59 21.29
N GLY A 162 15.32 11.08 22.27
CA GLY A 162 14.99 11.25 23.67
C GLY A 162 14.17 10.18 24.36
N ALA A 163 14.16 8.93 23.94
CA ALA A 163 13.67 7.84 24.78
C ALA A 163 14.75 7.45 25.79
N GLY A 164 14.52 7.67 27.07
CA GLY A 164 15.47 7.36 28.11
C GLY A 164 15.91 5.87 28.12
N LEU A 165 17.04 5.60 28.73
CA LEU A 165 17.73 4.30 28.85
C LEU A 165 16.79 3.14 29.22
N ILE A 166 15.73 3.40 30.00
CA ILE A 166 14.74 2.41 30.47
C ILE A 166 13.81 1.95 29.33
N ARG A 167 13.40 2.86 28.39
CA ARG A 167 12.66 2.48 27.18
C ARG A 167 13.52 1.64 26.24
N ALA A 168 14.82 1.95 26.12
CA ALA A 168 15.77 1.15 25.36
C ALA A 168 15.90 -0.26 25.95
N PHE A 169 15.89 -0.42 27.26
CA PHE A 169 16.00 -1.72 27.93
C PHE A 169 14.75 -2.60 27.73
N SER A 170 13.54 -2.01 27.83
CA SER A 170 12.29 -2.75 27.52
C SER A 170 12.23 -3.16 26.04
N MET A 171 12.76 -2.33 25.15
CA MET A 171 12.85 -2.61 23.70
C MET A 171 13.78 -3.80 23.41
N VAL A 172 14.87 -3.99 24.17
CA VAL A 172 15.77 -5.14 24.01
C VAL A 172 15.04 -6.45 24.30
N PHE A 173 14.24 -6.53 25.36
CA PHE A 173 13.42 -7.71 25.66
C PHE A 173 12.39 -8.00 24.56
N VAL A 174 11.72 -6.97 24.06
CA VAL A 174 10.78 -7.11 22.94
C VAL A 174 11.49 -7.61 21.69
N ILE A 175 12.63 -7.03 21.35
CA ILE A 175 13.44 -7.44 20.21
C ILE A 175 13.94 -8.89 20.37
N ALA A 176 14.46 -9.24 21.55
CA ALA A 176 14.92 -10.60 21.84
C ALA A 176 13.78 -11.63 21.71
N TRP A 177 12.58 -11.28 22.21
CA TRP A 177 11.40 -12.13 22.07
C TRP A 177 10.94 -12.25 20.62
N VAL A 178 10.93 -11.14 19.83
CA VAL A 178 10.65 -11.15 18.38
C VAL A 178 11.62 -12.07 17.66
N ILE A 179 12.91 -11.95 17.99
CA ILE A 179 13.96 -12.80 17.41
C ILE A 179 13.70 -14.27 17.71
N LEU A 180 13.50 -14.62 18.98
CA LEU A 180 13.25 -16.01 19.39
C LEU A 180 11.98 -16.57 18.72
N LYS A 181 10.89 -15.83 18.75
CA LYS A 181 9.62 -16.22 18.12
C LYS A 181 9.74 -16.30 16.60
N GLY A 182 10.43 -15.34 15.99
CA GLY A 182 10.72 -15.32 14.57
C GLY A 182 11.56 -16.53 14.14
N LEU A 183 12.57 -16.91 14.91
CA LEU A 183 13.38 -18.10 14.65
C LEU A 183 12.55 -19.39 14.75
N VAL A 184 11.77 -19.55 15.82
CA VAL A 184 10.89 -20.72 15.99
C VAL A 184 9.87 -20.83 14.85
N ALA A 185 9.19 -19.72 14.52
CA ALA A 185 8.21 -19.70 13.44
C ALA A 185 8.87 -19.94 12.06
N SER A 186 10.06 -19.40 11.83
CA SER A 186 10.85 -19.64 10.62
C SER A 186 11.24 -21.11 10.49
N THR A 187 11.71 -21.72 11.57
CA THR A 187 12.05 -23.16 11.61
C THR A 187 10.82 -24.02 11.29
N VAL A 188 9.66 -23.70 11.86
CA VAL A 188 8.42 -24.43 11.58
C VAL A 188 8.01 -24.28 10.09
N GLU A 189 8.14 -23.10 9.51
CA GLU A 189 7.78 -22.88 8.09
C GLU A 189 8.79 -23.58 7.15
N VAL A 190 10.08 -23.56 7.47
CA VAL A 190 11.12 -24.31 6.73
C VAL A 190 10.87 -25.81 6.83
N SER A 191 10.61 -26.33 8.03
CA SER A 191 10.31 -27.76 8.22
C SER A 191 9.07 -28.19 7.44
N ARG A 192 8.01 -27.38 7.43
CA ARG A 192 6.80 -27.63 6.61
C ARG A 192 7.08 -27.57 5.11
N ALA A 193 8.02 -26.71 4.67
CA ALA A 193 8.42 -26.65 3.27
C ALA A 193 9.22 -27.90 2.86
N LEU A 194 10.15 -28.34 3.70
CA LEU A 194 10.93 -29.56 3.51
C LEU A 194 10.04 -30.81 3.47
N LEU A 195 9.10 -30.94 4.41
CA LEU A 195 8.14 -32.06 4.42
C LEU A 195 7.29 -32.09 3.14
N ARG A 196 6.86 -30.93 2.63
CA ARG A 196 6.13 -30.85 1.36
C ARG A 196 7.01 -31.21 0.16
N MET A 197 8.27 -30.82 0.17
CA MET A 197 9.24 -31.19 -0.87
C MET A 197 9.49 -32.70 -0.91
N LEU A 198 9.57 -33.33 0.26
CA LEU A 198 9.70 -34.80 0.37
C LEU A 198 8.42 -35.53 -0.09
N ALA A 199 7.23 -34.93 0.16
CA ALA A 199 5.95 -35.49 -0.25
C ALA A 199 5.65 -35.29 -1.74
N ASP A 200 6.17 -34.24 -2.37
CA ASP A 200 5.99 -33.92 -3.79
C ASP A 200 7.25 -33.26 -4.38
N PRO A 201 8.21 -34.09 -4.85
CA PRO A 201 9.47 -33.60 -5.42
C PRO A 201 9.33 -32.72 -6.67
N GLY A 202 8.19 -32.81 -7.39
CA GLY A 202 7.91 -32.03 -8.60
C GLY A 202 7.60 -30.55 -8.32
N LEU A 203 7.32 -30.19 -7.07
CA LEU A 203 7.03 -28.81 -6.65
C LEU A 203 8.28 -27.92 -6.39
N THR A 204 9.47 -28.43 -6.62
CA THR A 204 10.76 -27.74 -6.38
C THR A 204 11.13 -26.82 -7.54
N SER A 205 10.37 -25.75 -7.76
CA SER A 205 10.87 -24.62 -8.55
C SER A 205 11.71 -23.69 -7.67
N THR A 206 12.76 -23.10 -8.23
CA THR A 206 13.59 -22.07 -7.57
C THR A 206 12.73 -20.92 -7.02
N ALA A 207 11.56 -20.66 -7.62
CA ALA A 207 10.54 -19.73 -7.13
C ALA A 207 9.96 -20.12 -5.75
N GLY A 208 9.89 -21.43 -5.41
CA GLY A 208 9.33 -21.89 -4.14
C GLY A 208 10.14 -21.45 -2.91
N TRP A 209 11.46 -21.48 -2.99
CA TRP A 209 12.36 -21.04 -1.91
C TRP A 209 12.39 -19.53 -1.77
N LYS A 210 12.34 -18.79 -2.86
CA LYS A 210 12.23 -17.33 -2.87
C LYS A 210 10.95 -16.88 -2.20
N TRP A 211 9.83 -17.52 -2.56
CA TRP A 211 8.54 -17.25 -1.89
C TRP A 211 8.56 -17.57 -0.40
N LEU A 212 9.21 -18.67 0.00
CA LEU A 212 9.32 -19.03 1.42
C LEU A 212 10.10 -17.98 2.20
N ALA A 213 11.21 -17.48 1.67
CA ALA A 213 12.01 -16.42 2.29
C ALA A 213 11.23 -15.11 2.42
N LEU A 214 10.51 -14.70 1.37
CA LEU A 214 9.64 -13.54 1.38
C LEU A 214 8.54 -13.68 2.44
N LYS A 215 7.86 -14.82 2.44
CA LYS A 215 6.83 -15.13 3.42
C LYS A 215 7.36 -15.08 4.86
N ILE A 216 8.53 -15.65 5.12
CA ILE A 216 9.15 -15.61 6.44
C ILE A 216 9.48 -14.16 6.82
N GLY A 217 10.13 -13.40 5.94
CA GLY A 217 10.50 -12.02 6.20
C GLY A 217 9.29 -11.14 6.55
N ILE A 218 8.26 -11.17 5.74
CA ILE A 218 7.10 -10.28 5.88
C ILE A 218 6.07 -10.85 6.85
N SER A 219 5.57 -12.07 6.61
CA SER A 219 4.49 -12.63 7.41
C SER A 219 4.90 -13.14 8.79
N VAL A 220 6.18 -13.31 9.06
CA VAL A 220 6.65 -13.70 10.39
C VAL A 220 7.35 -12.53 11.07
N TRP A 221 8.40 -11.98 10.45
CA TRP A 221 9.24 -10.99 11.12
C TRP A 221 8.60 -9.60 11.17
N LEU A 222 8.17 -9.04 10.04
CA LEU A 222 7.63 -7.67 10.01
C LEU A 222 6.31 -7.57 10.76
N ARG A 223 5.38 -8.49 10.53
CA ARG A 223 4.10 -8.49 11.23
C ARG A 223 4.27 -8.60 12.75
N GLU A 224 5.14 -9.50 13.24
CA GLU A 224 5.39 -9.64 14.67
C GLU A 224 6.04 -8.39 15.25
N LEU A 225 7.01 -7.82 14.55
CA LEU A 225 7.68 -6.60 14.94
C LEU A 225 6.69 -5.43 15.07
N PHE A 226 5.83 -5.22 14.05
CA PHE A 226 4.80 -4.19 14.11
C PHE A 226 3.80 -4.43 15.25
N THR A 227 3.33 -5.67 15.39
CA THR A 227 2.36 -6.01 16.44
C THR A 227 2.92 -5.71 17.84
N LEU A 228 4.19 -6.00 18.09
CA LEU A 228 4.83 -5.76 19.39
C LEU A 228 5.17 -4.28 19.61
N ALA A 229 5.63 -3.57 18.57
CA ALA A 229 5.87 -2.13 18.64
C ALA A 229 4.57 -1.36 18.95
N VAL A 230 3.48 -1.68 18.25
CA VAL A 230 2.16 -1.11 18.52
C VAL A 230 1.67 -1.48 19.93
N ALA A 231 1.86 -2.73 20.37
CA ALA A 231 1.48 -3.14 21.72
C ALA A 231 2.26 -2.35 22.79
N HIS A 232 3.55 -2.10 22.56
CA HIS A 232 4.37 -1.26 23.43
C HIS A 232 3.82 0.18 23.48
N ASP A 233 3.50 0.77 22.34
CA ASP A 233 2.94 2.12 22.27
C ASP A 233 1.58 2.24 22.96
N ILE A 234 0.72 1.21 22.84
CA ILE A 234 -0.55 1.15 23.56
C ILE A 234 -0.30 1.16 25.08
N TYR A 235 0.65 0.37 25.59
CA TYR A 235 1.02 0.38 27.01
C TYR A 235 1.63 1.69 27.45
N ALA A 236 2.39 2.35 26.58
CA ALA A 236 2.95 3.69 26.84
C ALA A 236 1.90 4.81 26.76
N GLY A 237 0.69 4.52 26.30
CA GLY A 237 -0.39 5.49 26.15
C GLY A 237 -0.13 6.50 25.03
N VAL A 238 0.55 6.08 23.96
CA VAL A 238 0.78 6.92 22.78
C VAL A 238 -0.56 7.38 22.21
N PRO A 239 -0.76 8.69 21.92
CA PRO A 239 -2.08 9.23 21.65
C PRO A 239 -2.72 8.73 20.35
N THR A 240 -1.91 8.57 19.31
CA THR A 240 -2.38 8.14 17.99
C THR A 240 -1.40 7.14 17.39
N ILE A 241 -1.92 6.02 16.90
CA ILE A 241 -1.11 4.93 16.35
C ILE A 241 -1.74 4.48 15.03
N TYR A 242 -0.92 4.37 13.99
CA TYR A 242 -1.31 3.81 12.70
C TYR A 242 -0.39 2.65 12.33
N VAL A 243 -0.96 1.49 12.05
CA VAL A 243 -0.21 0.32 11.58
C VAL A 243 -0.81 -0.23 10.30
N ASN A 244 0.05 -0.48 9.29
CA ASN A 244 -0.31 -1.13 8.04
C ASN A 244 0.27 -2.55 7.99
N TYR A 245 -0.60 -3.55 7.86
CA TYR A 245 -0.21 -4.96 7.69
C TYR A 245 -0.20 -5.34 6.21
N LEU A 246 0.99 -5.54 5.66
CA LEU A 246 1.26 -5.82 4.25
C LEU A 246 1.07 -7.29 3.84
N ASP A 247 0.90 -8.20 4.81
CA ASP A 247 0.92 -9.66 4.59
C ASP A 247 -0.08 -10.15 3.55
N TYR A 248 -1.30 -9.63 3.59
CA TYR A 248 -2.37 -10.05 2.69
C TYR A 248 -2.13 -9.53 1.29
N ASP A 249 -1.80 -8.25 1.14
CA ASP A 249 -1.54 -7.60 -0.14
C ASP A 249 -0.44 -8.33 -0.92
N ILE A 250 0.71 -8.56 -0.29
CA ILE A 250 1.84 -9.26 -0.91
C ILE A 250 1.47 -10.70 -1.32
N ALA A 251 0.68 -11.39 -0.49
CA ALA A 251 0.21 -12.73 -0.83
C ALA A 251 -0.82 -12.70 -1.97
N ALA A 252 -1.64 -11.65 -2.04
CA ALA A 252 -2.63 -11.48 -3.10
C ALA A 252 -1.98 -11.14 -4.44
N HIS A 253 -0.94 -10.30 -4.48
CA HIS A 253 -0.13 -10.06 -5.68
C HIS A 253 0.45 -11.35 -6.26
N ALA A 254 1.00 -12.20 -5.39
CA ALA A 254 1.65 -13.45 -5.84
C ALA A 254 0.67 -14.54 -6.28
N TRP A 255 -0.52 -14.61 -5.70
CA TRP A 255 -1.40 -15.77 -5.84
C TRP A 255 -2.83 -15.42 -6.23
N GLY A 256 -3.20 -14.16 -6.19
CA GLY A 256 -4.57 -13.68 -6.35
C GLY A 256 -5.29 -13.48 -5.01
N PRO A 257 -6.21 -12.49 -4.93
CA PRO A 257 -6.84 -12.05 -3.68
C PRO A 257 -7.69 -13.12 -2.98
N ARG A 258 -8.29 -14.05 -3.73
CA ARG A 258 -9.14 -15.13 -3.19
C ARG A 258 -8.40 -16.46 -3.01
N HIS A 259 -7.12 -16.50 -3.33
CA HIS A 259 -6.33 -17.73 -3.22
C HIS A 259 -6.10 -18.11 -1.76
N ARG A 260 -6.08 -19.43 -1.50
CA ARG A 260 -5.92 -19.96 -0.12
C ARG A 260 -4.71 -19.41 0.65
N ARG A 261 -3.61 -19.05 -0.04
CA ARG A 261 -2.41 -18.49 0.59
C ARG A 261 -2.61 -17.04 1.03
N ALA A 262 -3.31 -16.23 0.24
CA ALA A 262 -3.71 -14.88 0.60
C ALA A 262 -4.68 -14.90 1.80
N LEU A 263 -5.68 -15.79 1.78
CA LEU A 263 -6.60 -15.96 2.92
C LEU A 263 -5.92 -16.51 4.18
N GLN A 264 -4.84 -17.30 4.05
CA GLN A 264 -4.01 -17.70 5.20
C GLN A 264 -3.21 -16.53 5.77
N ALA A 265 -2.70 -15.62 4.93
CA ALA A 265 -2.05 -14.39 5.38
C ALA A 265 -3.07 -13.51 6.12
N LEU A 266 -4.25 -13.31 5.56
CA LEU A 266 -5.35 -12.59 6.19
C LEU A 266 -5.72 -13.16 7.58
N ARG A 267 -5.81 -14.49 7.72
CA ARG A 267 -6.06 -15.14 9.01
C ARG A 267 -4.97 -14.83 10.06
N ARG A 268 -3.71 -14.69 9.63
CA ARG A 268 -2.60 -14.32 10.53
C ARG A 268 -2.69 -12.86 10.95
N VAL A 269 -3.10 -11.98 10.04
CA VAL A 269 -3.38 -10.58 10.33
C VAL A 269 -4.52 -10.48 11.34
N ASP A 270 -5.64 -11.18 11.14
CA ASP A 270 -6.76 -11.27 12.08
C ASP A 270 -6.31 -11.67 13.50
N ALA A 271 -5.40 -12.64 13.60
CA ALA A 271 -4.83 -13.05 14.88
C ALA A 271 -3.94 -11.97 15.51
N SER A 272 -3.23 -11.17 14.71
CA SER A 272 -2.43 -10.04 15.21
C SER A 272 -3.33 -8.90 15.69
N ILE A 273 -4.39 -8.59 14.96
CA ILE A 273 -5.42 -7.62 15.35
C ILE A 273 -6.07 -8.04 16.68
N TYR A 274 -6.37 -9.32 16.85
CA TYR A 274 -6.89 -9.84 18.13
C TYR A 274 -5.90 -9.64 19.30
N ARG A 275 -4.60 -9.78 19.06
CA ARG A 275 -3.58 -9.51 20.10
C ARG A 275 -3.59 -8.04 20.51
N LEU A 276 -3.63 -7.12 19.56
CA LEU A 276 -3.73 -5.68 19.83
C LEU A 276 -5.01 -5.34 20.60
N TRP A 277 -6.15 -5.90 20.19
CA TRP A 277 -7.40 -5.77 20.92
C TRP A 277 -7.30 -6.22 22.38
N ARG A 278 -6.62 -7.34 22.65
CA ARG A 278 -6.40 -7.80 24.02
C ARG A 278 -5.54 -6.83 24.84
N VAL A 279 -4.56 -6.20 24.20
CA VAL A 279 -3.72 -5.18 24.85
C VAL A 279 -4.55 -3.95 25.22
N LEU A 280 -5.37 -3.46 24.29
CA LEU A 280 -6.29 -2.33 24.54
C LEU A 280 -7.19 -2.57 25.76
N ARG A 281 -7.67 -3.79 25.92
CA ARG A 281 -8.51 -4.15 27.07
C ARG A 281 -7.77 -4.23 28.41
N ARG A 282 -6.44 -4.25 28.38
CA ARG A 282 -5.60 -4.23 29.61
C ARG A 282 -5.27 -2.83 30.09
N VAL A 283 -5.54 -1.82 29.26
CA VAL A 283 -5.27 -0.41 29.57
C VAL A 283 -6.52 0.45 29.30
N PRO A 284 -7.67 0.13 29.92
CA PRO A 284 -8.92 0.84 29.67
C PRO A 284 -8.86 2.32 30.02
N GLU A 285 -7.92 2.71 30.89
CA GLU A 285 -7.65 4.09 31.29
C GLU A 285 -7.23 4.98 30.11
N TYR A 286 -6.70 4.42 29.04
CA TYR A 286 -6.25 5.20 27.88
C TYR A 286 -7.35 5.47 26.83
N ARG A 287 -8.53 4.88 26.94
CA ARG A 287 -9.71 5.13 26.09
C ARG A 287 -9.38 5.18 24.58
N TYR A 288 -8.77 4.13 24.05
CA TYR A 288 -8.52 4.01 22.62
C TYR A 288 -9.80 3.71 21.84
N ASP A 289 -10.08 4.52 20.83
CA ASP A 289 -10.97 4.13 19.74
C ASP A 289 -10.18 3.34 18.72
N PHE A 290 -10.69 2.18 18.40
CA PHE A 290 -10.02 1.20 17.55
C PHE A 290 -10.73 1.10 16.21
N TYR A 291 -9.97 1.28 15.14
CA TYR A 291 -10.46 1.23 13.76
C TYR A 291 -9.69 0.17 12.98
N VAL A 292 -10.41 -0.53 12.08
CA VAL A 292 -9.80 -1.41 11.08
C VAL A 292 -10.30 -0.98 9.71
N LEU A 293 -9.40 -0.74 8.78
CA LEU A 293 -9.73 -0.32 7.42
C LEU A 293 -8.83 -1.01 6.39
N SER A 294 -9.19 -0.87 5.13
CA SER A 294 -8.30 -1.19 4.01
C SER A 294 -8.25 0.00 3.05
N ASP A 295 -7.09 0.22 2.50
CA ASP A 295 -6.76 1.32 1.60
C ASP A 295 -7.18 1.09 0.15
N HIS A 296 -7.21 -0.14 -0.30
CA HIS A 296 -7.73 -0.59 -1.60
C HIS A 296 -8.05 -2.08 -1.54
N GLY A 297 -8.65 -2.59 -2.59
CA GLY A 297 -8.73 -4.02 -2.83
C GLY A 297 -7.77 -4.44 -3.92
N GLN A 298 -7.88 -5.70 -4.35
CA GLN A 298 -7.14 -6.24 -5.49
C GLN A 298 -8.07 -7.04 -6.40
N THR A 299 -7.79 -7.00 -7.70
CA THR A 299 -8.43 -7.86 -8.69
C THR A 299 -7.48 -8.96 -9.17
N THR A 300 -8.04 -10.10 -9.59
CA THR A 300 -7.25 -11.16 -10.22
C THR A 300 -6.87 -10.76 -11.64
N THR A 301 -5.60 -10.91 -12.00
CA THR A 301 -5.05 -10.49 -13.27
C THR A 301 -4.26 -11.60 -13.97
N LEU A 302 -4.11 -11.46 -15.28
CA LEU A 302 -3.17 -12.21 -16.10
C LEU A 302 -1.93 -11.35 -16.33
N PRO A 303 -0.70 -11.89 -16.18
CA PRO A 303 0.50 -11.16 -16.57
C PRO A 303 0.51 -10.84 -18.07
N TYR A 304 0.78 -9.59 -18.44
CA TYR A 304 0.86 -9.12 -19.83
C TYR A 304 1.84 -9.96 -20.68
N LEU A 305 2.95 -10.36 -20.09
CA LEU A 305 3.93 -11.24 -20.73
C LEU A 305 3.32 -12.56 -21.26
N ARG A 306 2.25 -13.07 -20.64
CA ARG A 306 1.54 -14.27 -21.13
C ARG A 306 0.64 -13.95 -22.31
N VAL A 307 0.11 -12.75 -22.38
CA VAL A 307 -0.76 -12.29 -23.47
C VAL A 307 0.05 -12.04 -24.73
N THR A 308 1.28 -11.53 -24.58
CA THR A 308 2.14 -11.06 -25.68
C THR A 308 3.28 -12.00 -26.04
N GLY A 309 3.31 -13.22 -25.46
CA GLY A 309 4.40 -14.17 -25.75
C GLY A 309 5.76 -13.75 -25.20
N GLY A 310 5.78 -12.98 -24.10
CA GLY A 310 7.00 -12.60 -23.39
C GLY A 310 7.47 -11.16 -23.61
N ARG A 311 6.76 -10.33 -24.42
CA ARG A 311 7.08 -8.91 -24.59
C ARG A 311 6.46 -8.09 -23.44
N PRO A 312 7.23 -7.27 -22.70
CA PRO A 312 6.69 -6.31 -21.73
C PRO A 312 5.97 -5.16 -22.44
N ILE A 313 5.08 -4.46 -21.73
CA ILE A 313 4.25 -3.38 -22.30
C ILE A 313 5.11 -2.23 -22.84
N GLU A 314 6.21 -1.90 -22.18
CA GLU A 314 7.13 -0.85 -22.62
C GLU A 314 7.73 -1.17 -23.98
N GLN A 315 8.12 -2.43 -24.20
CA GLN A 315 8.63 -2.90 -25.49
C GLN A 315 7.54 -2.84 -26.55
N SER A 316 6.35 -3.37 -26.25
CA SER A 316 5.24 -3.35 -27.19
C SER A 316 4.86 -1.94 -27.61
N LEU A 317 4.83 -0.98 -26.68
CA LEU A 317 4.52 0.41 -27.00
C LEU A 317 5.57 1.05 -27.93
N PHE A 318 6.86 0.85 -27.66
CA PHE A 318 7.91 1.39 -28.51
C PHE A 318 7.94 0.76 -29.90
N GLU A 319 7.83 -0.57 -30.02
CA GLU A 319 7.88 -1.27 -31.29
C GLU A 319 6.63 -1.09 -32.13
N ASP A 320 5.43 -1.25 -31.52
CA ASP A 320 4.18 -1.35 -32.27
C ASP A 320 3.53 0.03 -32.54
N PHE A 321 3.89 1.09 -31.78
CA PHE A 321 3.21 2.40 -31.85
C PHE A 321 4.14 3.59 -32.09
N PHE A 322 5.41 3.48 -31.75
CA PHE A 322 6.39 4.56 -31.95
C PHE A 322 7.43 4.25 -33.02
N ASP A 323 7.38 3.06 -33.64
CA ASP A 323 8.35 2.56 -34.63
C ASP A 323 9.81 2.60 -34.13
N ILE A 324 10.00 2.36 -32.83
CA ILE A 324 11.30 2.39 -32.17
C ILE A 324 11.71 0.96 -31.79
N ASP A 325 12.84 0.49 -32.35
CA ASP A 325 13.43 -0.80 -31.96
C ASP A 325 13.73 -0.81 -30.45
N SER A 326 13.19 -1.78 -29.73
CA SER A 326 13.37 -1.94 -28.29
C SER A 326 14.84 -2.11 -27.86
N ALA A 327 15.70 -2.59 -28.75
CA ALA A 327 17.15 -2.65 -28.53
C ALA A 327 17.80 -1.26 -28.39
N ARG A 328 17.14 -0.22 -28.90
CA ARG A 328 17.59 1.17 -28.77
C ARG A 328 17.02 1.88 -27.55
N THR A 329 16.00 1.29 -26.89
CA THR A 329 15.44 1.88 -25.68
C THR A 329 16.37 1.60 -24.49
N ALA A 330 16.84 2.65 -23.84
CA ALA A 330 17.63 2.52 -22.63
C ALA A 330 16.70 2.55 -21.37
N PRO A 331 17.07 1.88 -20.28
CA PRO A 331 16.53 2.25 -19.00
C PRO A 331 16.88 3.73 -18.75
N PRO A 332 15.99 4.52 -18.09
CA PRO A 332 16.28 5.92 -17.79
C PRO A 332 17.65 6.02 -17.13
N PRO A 333 18.44 7.08 -17.41
CA PRO A 333 19.73 7.26 -16.77
C PRO A 333 19.52 7.26 -15.26
N GLU A 334 19.75 6.12 -14.65
CA GLU A 334 19.84 6.05 -13.20
C GLU A 334 20.93 7.04 -12.80
N ARG A 335 20.57 8.10 -12.08
CA ARG A 335 21.55 8.68 -11.18
C ARG A 335 21.93 7.51 -10.28
N ARG A 336 23.11 6.91 -10.54
CA ARG A 336 23.69 5.74 -9.86
C ARG A 336 23.97 5.95 -8.36
N ARG A 337 23.17 6.77 -7.70
CA ARG A 337 23.01 6.75 -6.25
C ARG A 337 21.86 5.82 -5.98
N GLY A 338 22.20 4.54 -5.91
CA GLY A 338 21.28 3.43 -5.86
C GLY A 338 20.19 3.67 -4.80
N VAL A 339 18.98 3.24 -5.11
CA VAL A 339 17.81 3.13 -4.24
C VAL A 339 18.15 2.56 -2.86
N VAL A 340 19.07 1.61 -2.85
CA VAL A 340 19.74 1.11 -1.67
C VAL A 340 20.59 2.19 -1.00
N ALA A 341 21.23 3.11 -1.74
CA ALA A 341 22.12 4.10 -1.12
C ALA A 341 21.36 5.20 -0.35
N SER A 342 20.23 5.72 -0.84
CA SER A 342 19.52 6.78 -0.10
C SER A 342 18.67 6.23 1.06
N GLY A 343 17.97 5.12 0.88
CA GLY A 343 17.31 4.40 1.99
C GLY A 343 18.36 3.82 2.94
N LEU A 344 19.50 3.37 2.45
CA LEU A 344 20.60 2.81 3.22
C LEU A 344 21.53 3.86 3.82
N GLU A 345 21.67 5.05 3.27
CA GLU A 345 22.35 6.15 3.98
C GLU A 345 21.57 6.56 5.23
N VAL A 346 20.25 6.61 5.15
CA VAL A 346 19.42 6.81 6.34
C VAL A 346 19.54 5.62 7.31
N TRP A 347 19.59 4.38 6.80
CA TRP A 347 19.75 3.18 7.63
C TRP A 347 21.21 2.92 8.05
N ARG A 348 22.22 3.22 7.25
CA ARG A 348 23.63 3.22 7.64
C ARG A 348 23.91 4.23 8.73
N ALA A 349 23.30 5.42 8.65
CA ALA A 349 23.35 6.42 9.72
C ALA A 349 22.65 5.96 11.01
N GLN A 350 21.71 5.00 10.94
CA GLN A 350 20.98 4.43 12.08
C GLN A 350 21.54 3.11 12.61
N ARG A 351 22.67 2.60 12.07
CA ARG A 351 23.27 1.30 12.46
C ARG A 351 22.29 0.12 12.41
N ALA A 352 21.48 0.04 11.35
CA ALA A 352 20.60 -1.11 11.16
C ALA A 352 21.41 -2.42 11.02
N PRO A 353 20.94 -3.54 11.59
CA PRO A 353 21.64 -4.82 11.46
C PRO A 353 21.82 -5.19 9.98
N GLY A 354 23.04 -5.59 9.58
CA GLY A 354 23.38 -5.91 8.19
C GLY A 354 22.52 -7.04 7.56
N PHE A 355 21.82 -7.81 8.39
CA PHE A 355 20.80 -8.78 7.99
C PHE A 355 19.60 -8.12 7.28
N PHE A 356 19.09 -7.02 7.81
CA PHE A 356 17.91 -6.33 7.25
C PHE A 356 18.24 -5.70 5.90
N GLN A 357 19.43 -5.13 5.78
CA GLN A 357 19.95 -4.62 4.52
C GLN A 357 20.05 -5.70 3.45
N ARG A 358 20.57 -6.89 3.81
CA ARG A 358 20.63 -8.04 2.89
C ARG A 358 19.24 -8.51 2.49
N PHE A 359 18.25 -8.40 3.37
CA PHE A 359 16.86 -8.75 3.10
C PHE A 359 16.21 -7.78 2.10
N VAL A 360 16.38 -6.47 2.27
CA VAL A 360 15.89 -5.47 1.30
C VAL A 360 16.54 -5.67 -0.07
N ASN A 361 17.87 -5.83 -0.12
CA ASN A 361 18.59 -6.12 -1.36
C ASN A 361 18.12 -7.44 -2.03
N TYR A 362 17.77 -8.42 -1.23
CA TYR A 362 17.21 -9.68 -1.71
C TYR A 362 15.81 -9.48 -2.30
N LEU A 363 14.94 -8.70 -1.64
CA LEU A 363 13.62 -8.35 -2.17
C LEU A 363 13.72 -7.59 -3.49
N GLU A 364 14.61 -6.63 -3.58
CA GLU A 364 14.82 -5.81 -4.77
C GLU A 364 15.32 -6.65 -5.97
N ARG A 365 16.19 -7.61 -5.70
CA ARG A 365 16.76 -8.48 -6.74
C ARG A 365 15.80 -9.58 -7.20
N ASP A 366 15.18 -10.27 -6.26
CA ASP A 366 14.47 -11.52 -6.53
C ASP A 366 12.94 -11.35 -6.57
N PHE A 367 12.43 -10.23 -6.04
CA PHE A 367 11.00 -9.87 -6.01
C PHE A 367 10.78 -8.40 -6.40
N PRO A 368 11.20 -7.99 -7.61
CA PRO A 368 11.09 -6.62 -8.06
C PRO A 368 9.64 -6.09 -8.05
N TRP A 369 8.65 -6.98 -8.14
CA TRP A 369 7.24 -6.65 -8.07
C TRP A 369 6.76 -6.25 -6.66
N VAL A 370 7.40 -6.74 -5.58
CA VAL A 370 7.09 -6.32 -4.20
C VAL A 370 7.51 -4.89 -3.94
N LEU A 371 8.60 -4.49 -4.57
CA LEU A 371 9.18 -3.14 -4.45
C LEU A 371 8.99 -2.31 -5.73
N GLY A 372 8.20 -2.82 -6.73
CA GLY A 372 7.97 -2.18 -8.03
C GLY A 372 9.29 -1.89 -8.76
N GLY A 373 9.88 -2.90 -9.40
CA GLY A 373 11.26 -2.81 -9.90
C GLY A 373 11.50 -1.68 -10.92
N THR A 374 12.67 -1.09 -10.87
CA THR A 374 13.20 -0.06 -11.79
C THR A 374 13.30 -0.51 -13.27
N ARG A 375 13.05 -1.79 -13.56
CA ARG A 375 13.03 -2.34 -14.92
C ARG A 375 11.74 -2.04 -15.69
N SER A 376 10.76 -1.44 -15.05
CA SER A 376 9.46 -1.07 -15.61
C SER A 376 9.42 0.33 -16.25
N ALA A 377 10.56 0.95 -16.45
CA ALA A 377 10.65 2.25 -17.13
C ALA A 377 11.62 2.17 -18.30
N ARG A 378 11.22 2.70 -19.47
CA ARG A 378 12.07 2.87 -20.66
C ARG A 378 11.88 4.24 -21.24
N GLU A 379 12.94 4.76 -21.87
CA GLU A 379 12.95 6.07 -22.50
C GLU A 379 13.67 6.01 -23.85
N HIS A 380 13.12 6.69 -24.85
CA HIS A 380 13.73 6.95 -26.13
C HIS A 380 13.11 8.18 -26.78
N ASP A 381 13.92 9.04 -27.39
CA ASP A 381 13.49 10.23 -28.16
C ASP A 381 12.47 11.12 -27.43
N GLY A 382 12.71 11.34 -26.13
CA GLY A 382 11.81 12.18 -25.32
C GLY A 382 10.48 11.52 -24.96
N ILE A 383 10.30 10.23 -25.27
CA ILE A 383 9.14 9.44 -24.84
C ILE A 383 9.58 8.54 -23.69
N ARG A 384 8.86 8.60 -22.56
CA ARG A 384 9.08 7.73 -21.41
C ARG A 384 7.85 6.90 -21.15
N VAL A 385 8.04 5.58 -20.99
CA VAL A 385 7.01 4.62 -20.64
C VAL A 385 7.35 4.03 -19.28
N ILE A 386 6.38 4.01 -18.36
CA ILE A 386 6.51 3.43 -17.02
C ILE A 386 5.32 2.51 -16.77
N SER A 387 5.55 1.25 -16.39
CA SER A 387 4.50 0.36 -15.91
C SER A 387 4.56 0.17 -14.39
N ALA A 388 3.38 0.04 -13.75
CA ALA A 388 3.26 -0.09 -12.31
C ALA A 388 1.99 -0.90 -11.94
N GLY A 389 2.06 -2.21 -12.08
CA GLY A 389 0.89 -3.08 -11.87
C GLY A 389 -0.03 -3.12 -13.10
N PRO A 390 -1.35 -2.95 -12.95
CA PRO A 390 -2.30 -2.97 -14.06
C PRO A 390 -2.35 -1.66 -14.84
N ASN A 391 -1.55 -0.67 -14.47
CA ASN A 391 -1.44 0.61 -15.16
C ASN A 391 -0.05 0.83 -15.77
N ALA A 392 -0.01 1.57 -16.86
CA ALA A 392 1.20 2.08 -17.48
C ALA A 392 0.96 3.54 -17.91
N PHE A 393 2.04 4.30 -17.90
CA PHE A 393 2.04 5.73 -18.24
C PHE A 393 2.95 5.98 -19.41
N VAL A 394 2.50 6.83 -20.35
CA VAL A 394 3.35 7.38 -21.40
C VAL A 394 3.50 8.88 -21.13
N TYR A 395 4.72 9.36 -21.14
CA TYR A 395 5.08 10.77 -20.97
C TYR A 395 5.86 11.26 -22.18
N PHE A 396 5.46 12.40 -22.72
CA PHE A 396 6.24 13.16 -23.70
C PHE A 396 7.07 14.21 -22.95
N LEU A 397 8.37 14.02 -22.87
CA LEU A 397 9.27 14.80 -22.00
C LEU A 397 9.65 16.17 -22.55
N ASP A 398 9.33 16.44 -23.80
CA ASP A 398 9.51 17.74 -24.47
C ASP A 398 8.49 18.79 -24.02
N SER A 399 7.42 18.37 -23.34
CA SER A 399 6.44 19.26 -22.71
C SER A 399 6.53 19.19 -21.19
N ALA A 400 6.61 20.36 -20.53
CA ALA A 400 6.58 20.45 -19.07
C ALA A 400 5.18 20.18 -18.50
N GLU A 401 4.12 20.54 -19.24
CA GLU A 401 2.75 20.29 -18.85
C GLU A 401 2.20 19.04 -19.55
N PRO A 402 1.19 18.40 -18.96
CA PRO A 402 0.52 17.26 -19.58
C PRO A 402 -0.09 17.63 -20.94
N LEU A 403 0.08 16.75 -21.93
CA LEU A 403 -0.48 16.95 -23.27
C LEU A 403 -1.96 16.53 -23.35
N THR A 404 -2.70 17.16 -24.26
CA THR A 404 -4.03 16.71 -24.64
C THR A 404 -3.97 15.79 -25.86
N VAL A 405 -5.06 15.02 -26.10
CA VAL A 405 -5.14 14.10 -27.24
C VAL A 405 -4.95 14.81 -28.57
N GLU A 406 -5.46 16.03 -28.72
CA GLU A 406 -5.33 16.83 -29.93
C GLU A 406 -3.84 17.09 -30.24
N ARG A 407 -3.05 17.44 -29.22
CA ARG A 407 -1.60 17.69 -29.39
C ARG A 407 -0.82 16.39 -29.61
N ILE A 408 -1.27 15.29 -29.03
CA ILE A 408 -0.67 13.98 -29.25
C ILE A 408 -0.95 13.51 -30.68
N ASP A 409 -2.18 13.67 -31.16
CA ASP A 409 -2.61 13.22 -32.48
C ASP A 409 -1.96 14.02 -33.63
N GLU A 410 -1.49 15.25 -33.39
CA GLU A 410 -0.66 16.02 -34.35
C GLU A 410 0.65 15.29 -34.70
N ARG A 411 1.21 14.54 -33.74
CA ARG A 411 2.48 13.81 -33.87
C ARG A 411 2.29 12.32 -34.15
N PHE A 412 1.29 11.74 -33.50
CA PHE A 412 0.99 10.30 -33.53
C PHE A 412 -0.51 10.11 -33.77
N PRO A 413 -0.98 10.13 -35.02
CA PRO A 413 -2.41 10.08 -35.35
C PRO A 413 -3.12 8.87 -34.72
N ALA A 414 -4.24 9.14 -34.04
CA ALA A 414 -5.11 8.16 -33.37
C ALA A 414 -4.36 7.24 -32.37
N LEU A 415 -3.28 7.70 -31.75
CA LEU A 415 -2.41 6.89 -30.90
C LEU A 415 -3.20 6.22 -29.76
N ALA A 416 -4.02 6.97 -29.03
CA ALA A 416 -4.81 6.44 -27.91
C ALA A 416 -5.81 5.36 -28.35
N ALA A 417 -6.47 5.57 -29.49
CA ALA A 417 -7.39 4.59 -30.07
C ALA A 417 -6.64 3.30 -30.47
N ARG A 418 -5.52 3.43 -31.18
CA ARG A 418 -4.68 2.28 -31.60
C ARG A 418 -4.19 1.48 -30.40
N ILE A 419 -3.68 2.14 -29.36
CA ILE A 419 -3.21 1.48 -28.14
C ILE A 419 -4.37 0.74 -27.44
N SER A 420 -5.55 1.36 -27.36
CA SER A 420 -6.72 0.77 -26.69
C SER A 420 -7.27 -0.47 -27.41
N ALA A 421 -6.92 -0.68 -28.67
CA ALA A 421 -7.25 -1.87 -29.44
C ALA A 421 -6.20 -2.99 -29.34
N ALA A 422 -5.06 -2.74 -28.69
CA ALA A 422 -3.96 -3.67 -28.60
C ALA A 422 -4.28 -4.84 -27.63
N PRO A 423 -3.71 -6.04 -27.87
CA PRO A 423 -3.86 -7.17 -26.97
C PRO A 423 -3.37 -6.85 -25.54
N GLY A 424 -4.16 -7.22 -24.54
CA GLY A 424 -3.82 -7.01 -23.13
C GLY A 424 -4.02 -5.57 -22.63
N VAL A 425 -4.45 -4.65 -23.48
CA VAL A 425 -4.88 -3.31 -23.10
C VAL A 425 -6.39 -3.31 -22.92
N GLY A 426 -6.86 -2.77 -21.81
CA GLY A 426 -8.28 -2.58 -21.53
C GLY A 426 -8.73 -1.19 -21.96
N ILE A 427 -8.27 -0.16 -21.24
CA ILE A 427 -8.64 1.23 -21.51
C ILE A 427 -7.41 2.15 -21.58
N VAL A 428 -7.54 3.23 -22.30
CA VAL A 428 -6.56 4.32 -22.35
C VAL A 428 -7.26 5.62 -21.99
N LEU A 429 -6.78 6.28 -20.94
CA LEU A 429 -7.27 7.59 -20.52
C LEU A 429 -6.32 8.67 -21.03
N VAL A 430 -6.88 9.78 -21.48
CA VAL A 430 -6.14 10.94 -21.99
C VAL A 430 -6.90 12.22 -21.71
N ARG A 431 -6.19 13.33 -21.58
CA ARG A 431 -6.80 14.66 -21.49
C ARG A 431 -7.26 15.14 -22.86
N SER A 432 -8.31 15.94 -22.92
CA SER A 432 -8.70 16.71 -24.12
C SER A 432 -9.09 18.12 -23.73
N ALA A 433 -9.28 18.97 -24.72
CA ALA A 433 -9.77 20.34 -24.52
C ALA A 433 -11.15 20.38 -23.84
N SER A 434 -11.96 19.33 -23.99
CA SER A 434 -13.32 19.22 -23.42
C SER A 434 -13.36 18.40 -22.11
N GLY A 435 -12.20 17.94 -21.60
CA GLY A 435 -12.11 17.11 -20.41
C GLY A 435 -11.50 15.72 -20.68
N PRO A 436 -11.45 14.85 -19.67
CA PRO A 436 -10.88 13.51 -19.83
C PRO A 436 -11.69 12.65 -20.81
N LEU A 437 -10.96 11.90 -21.64
CA LEU A 437 -11.51 10.90 -22.56
C LEU A 437 -11.00 9.50 -22.19
N CYS A 438 -11.82 8.51 -22.45
CA CYS A 438 -11.49 7.09 -22.36
C CYS A 438 -11.56 6.45 -23.74
N PHE A 439 -10.51 5.76 -24.15
CA PHE A 439 -10.51 4.93 -25.35
C PHE A 439 -10.59 3.45 -24.91
N TRP A 440 -11.49 2.72 -25.54
CA TRP A 440 -11.75 1.31 -25.31
C TRP A 440 -12.01 0.58 -26.62
N ARG A 441 -11.20 -0.42 -26.92
CA ARG A 441 -11.29 -1.19 -28.17
C ARG A 441 -11.28 -0.32 -29.44
N GLY A 442 -10.50 0.75 -29.43
CA GLY A 442 -10.41 1.72 -30.54
C GLY A 442 -11.47 2.81 -30.54
N GLU A 443 -12.54 2.67 -29.77
CA GLU A 443 -13.64 3.65 -29.68
C GLU A 443 -13.39 4.67 -28.59
N ARG A 444 -13.91 5.90 -28.79
CA ARG A 444 -13.75 7.05 -27.88
C ARG A 444 -15.01 7.29 -27.06
N TYR A 445 -14.84 7.49 -25.76
CA TYR A 445 -15.91 7.79 -24.80
C TYR A 445 -15.54 9.02 -23.96
N GLY A 446 -16.49 9.97 -23.79
CA GLY A 446 -16.42 11.01 -22.76
C GLY A 446 -16.82 10.44 -21.39
N LEU A 447 -16.61 11.20 -20.32
CA LEU A 447 -16.96 10.75 -18.97
C LEU A 447 -18.44 10.41 -18.81
N GLU A 448 -19.32 11.16 -19.47
CA GLU A 448 -20.78 10.96 -19.45
C GLU A 448 -21.24 9.71 -20.20
N SER A 449 -20.42 9.19 -21.10
CA SER A 449 -20.72 8.00 -21.94
C SER A 449 -19.96 6.74 -21.50
N LEU A 450 -19.20 6.76 -20.41
CA LEU A 450 -18.45 5.60 -19.90
C LEU A 450 -19.37 4.40 -19.60
N GLY A 451 -20.61 4.65 -19.21
CA GLY A 451 -21.63 3.63 -19.01
C GLY A 451 -22.14 2.96 -20.28
N ALA A 452 -21.87 3.51 -21.46
CA ALA A 452 -22.16 2.87 -22.75
C ALA A 452 -20.97 2.07 -23.30
N GLY A 453 -19.80 2.17 -22.66
CA GLY A 453 -18.54 1.56 -23.07
C GLY A 453 -17.98 0.57 -22.04
N PRO A 454 -16.73 0.77 -21.56
CA PRO A 454 -16.02 -0.19 -20.72
C PRO A 454 -16.67 -0.46 -19.36
N PHE A 455 -17.54 0.44 -18.90
CA PHE A 455 -18.19 0.33 -17.60
C PHE A 455 -19.71 0.16 -17.69
N ALA A 456 -20.20 -0.41 -18.79
CA ALA A 456 -21.63 -0.48 -19.16
C ALA A 456 -22.56 -1.13 -18.11
N LYS A 457 -22.04 -1.98 -17.24
CA LYS A 457 -22.85 -2.70 -16.22
C LYS A 457 -22.43 -2.39 -14.80
N ARG A 458 -21.72 -1.29 -14.59
CA ARG A 458 -21.18 -0.93 -13.28
C ARG A 458 -22.23 -0.19 -12.44
N PRO A 459 -22.62 -0.74 -11.28
CA PRO A 459 -23.54 -0.05 -10.37
C PRO A 459 -22.90 1.16 -9.68
N ASP A 460 -21.58 1.26 -9.70
CA ASP A 460 -20.75 2.30 -9.10
C ASP A 460 -20.14 3.25 -10.15
N LEU A 461 -20.79 3.39 -11.30
CA LEU A 461 -20.29 4.21 -12.43
C LEU A 461 -19.89 5.63 -11.99
N ASP A 462 -20.68 6.26 -11.11
CA ASP A 462 -20.39 7.60 -10.59
C ASP A 462 -19.03 7.65 -9.87
N ARG A 463 -18.66 6.58 -9.17
CA ARG A 463 -17.35 6.48 -8.49
C ARG A 463 -16.21 6.34 -9.48
N VAL A 464 -16.42 5.57 -10.55
CA VAL A 464 -15.45 5.43 -11.64
C VAL A 464 -15.25 6.78 -12.35
N VAL A 465 -16.34 7.47 -12.69
CA VAL A 465 -16.30 8.79 -13.35
C VAL A 465 -15.57 9.81 -12.48
N GLU A 466 -15.89 9.87 -11.18
CA GLU A 466 -15.20 10.74 -10.21
C GLU A 466 -13.71 10.40 -10.14
N GLY A 467 -13.37 9.11 -10.01
CA GLY A 467 -11.98 8.65 -9.95
C GLY A 467 -11.19 8.97 -11.22
N VAL A 468 -11.77 8.76 -12.42
CA VAL A 468 -11.12 9.12 -13.70
C VAL A 468 -10.89 10.63 -13.78
N ARG A 469 -11.88 11.45 -13.37
CA ARG A 469 -11.74 12.91 -13.35
C ARG A 469 -10.60 13.33 -12.40
N ASP A 470 -10.55 12.79 -11.21
CA ASP A 470 -9.52 13.09 -10.23
C ASP A 470 -8.12 12.68 -10.73
N LEU A 471 -7.98 11.45 -11.25
CA LEU A 471 -6.73 10.93 -11.81
C LEU A 471 -6.20 11.79 -12.97
N MET A 472 -7.07 12.08 -13.95
CA MET A 472 -6.67 12.88 -15.11
C MET A 472 -6.49 14.37 -14.78
N GLY A 473 -6.97 14.82 -13.62
CA GLY A 473 -6.68 16.13 -13.05
C GLY A 473 -5.31 16.24 -12.37
N MET A 474 -4.63 15.12 -12.10
CA MET A 474 -3.30 15.13 -11.48
C MET A 474 -2.25 15.60 -12.47
N PRO A 475 -1.42 16.63 -12.14
CA PRO A 475 -0.34 17.08 -13.01
C PRO A 475 0.69 15.99 -13.33
N SER A 476 0.92 15.07 -12.41
CA SER A 476 1.89 13.97 -12.56
C SER A 476 1.32 12.72 -13.25
N ALA A 477 0.01 12.68 -13.57
CA ALA A 477 -0.53 11.60 -14.38
C ALA A 477 0.04 11.64 -15.80
N GLY A 478 0.30 10.46 -16.39
CA GLY A 478 0.83 10.35 -17.75
C GLY A 478 0.03 11.16 -18.77
N ASP A 479 0.68 11.50 -19.87
CA ASP A 479 -0.03 12.05 -21.03
C ASP A 479 -1.05 11.04 -21.57
N LEU A 480 -0.66 9.75 -21.55
CA LEU A 480 -1.58 8.62 -21.65
C LEU A 480 -1.49 7.79 -20.37
N VAL A 481 -2.64 7.38 -19.83
CA VAL A 481 -2.77 6.42 -18.73
C VAL A 481 -3.44 5.17 -19.26
N ILE A 482 -2.70 4.06 -19.29
CA ILE A 482 -3.11 2.81 -19.91
C ILE A 482 -3.43 1.82 -18.79
N TYR A 483 -4.59 1.19 -18.86
CA TYR A 483 -4.98 0.13 -17.95
C TYR A 483 -5.17 -1.21 -18.68
N GLY A 484 -4.69 -2.28 -18.06
CA GLY A 484 -4.99 -3.64 -18.49
C GLY A 484 -6.30 -4.19 -17.94
N ILE A 485 -7.06 -3.40 -17.19
CA ILE A 485 -8.36 -3.77 -16.63
C ILE A 485 -9.41 -3.72 -17.73
N ASP A 486 -10.26 -4.75 -17.80
CA ASP A 486 -11.29 -4.93 -18.84
C ASP A 486 -10.73 -5.13 -20.25
N ALA A 487 -9.52 -5.67 -20.36
CA ALA A 487 -8.97 -6.11 -21.65
C ALA A 487 -9.76 -7.30 -22.22
N PRO A 488 -9.72 -7.55 -23.55
CA PRO A 488 -10.42 -8.68 -24.16
C PRO A 488 -10.07 -10.04 -23.55
N GLN A 489 -8.87 -10.19 -22.99
CA GLN A 489 -8.37 -11.40 -22.34
C GLN A 489 -8.74 -11.49 -20.84
N GLY A 490 -9.45 -10.52 -20.30
CA GLY A 490 -9.72 -10.33 -18.89
C GLY A 490 -8.83 -9.23 -18.29
N ASN A 491 -8.80 -9.12 -16.96
CA ASN A 491 -7.92 -8.13 -16.30
C ASN A 491 -6.45 -8.54 -16.46
N VAL A 492 -5.63 -7.61 -16.93
CA VAL A 492 -4.21 -7.82 -17.23
C VAL A 492 -3.37 -6.89 -16.33
N SER A 493 -2.29 -7.42 -15.76
CA SER A 493 -1.24 -6.61 -15.13
C SER A 493 -0.02 -6.54 -16.05
N PHE A 494 0.53 -5.35 -16.22
CA PHE A 494 1.75 -5.12 -17.01
C PHE A 494 3.01 -5.60 -16.28
N VAL A 495 2.89 -5.84 -14.98
CA VAL A 495 3.91 -6.50 -14.15
C VAL A 495 3.57 -8.00 -13.99
N ALA A 496 4.56 -8.84 -13.71
CA ALA A 496 4.40 -10.28 -13.58
C ALA A 496 3.78 -10.67 -12.23
N GLU A 497 2.49 -10.41 -12.05
CA GLU A 497 1.69 -10.68 -10.84
C GLU A 497 0.33 -11.28 -11.19
N VAL A 498 -0.34 -11.91 -10.21
CA VAL A 498 -1.64 -12.59 -10.37
C VAL A 498 -2.77 -11.80 -9.70
N GLY A 499 -2.47 -11.01 -8.70
CA GLY A 499 -3.36 -10.01 -8.13
C GLY A 499 -2.76 -8.63 -8.33
N ALA A 500 -3.59 -7.64 -8.67
CA ALA A 500 -3.13 -6.29 -8.93
C ALA A 500 -4.14 -5.25 -8.44
N HIS A 501 -3.66 -4.04 -8.26
CA HIS A 501 -4.44 -2.86 -7.90
C HIS A 501 -3.81 -1.61 -8.54
N ALA A 502 -4.42 -0.49 -8.45
CA ALA A 502 -4.22 0.84 -8.99
C ALA A 502 -5.26 1.21 -10.06
N GLY A 503 -6.14 0.27 -10.42
CA GLY A 503 -7.13 0.40 -11.48
C GLY A 503 -8.56 0.66 -10.98
N PRO A 504 -9.49 0.81 -11.94
CA PRO A 504 -10.88 1.14 -11.68
C PRO A 504 -11.79 -0.08 -11.43
N SER A 505 -11.26 -1.27 -11.14
CA SER A 505 -12.15 -2.42 -10.92
C SER A 505 -12.99 -2.26 -9.64
N MET A 506 -14.17 -2.91 -9.61
CA MET A 506 -15.02 -2.87 -8.41
C MET A 506 -14.31 -3.41 -7.17
N GLU A 507 -13.55 -4.48 -7.35
CA GLU A 507 -12.84 -5.11 -6.24
C GLU A 507 -11.75 -4.23 -5.67
N GLU A 508 -11.12 -3.39 -6.49
CA GLU A 508 -10.09 -2.45 -6.06
C GLU A 508 -10.68 -1.22 -5.37
N LEU A 509 -11.78 -0.67 -5.90
CA LEU A 509 -12.39 0.59 -5.43
C LEU A 509 -13.14 0.44 -4.11
N HIS A 510 -13.76 -0.73 -3.85
CA HIS A 510 -14.66 -0.91 -2.71
C HIS A 510 -13.99 -1.61 -1.54
N THR A 511 -13.75 -0.83 -0.50
CA THR A 511 -13.17 -1.26 0.76
C THR A 511 -14.12 -1.02 1.94
N PHE A 512 -13.60 -0.96 3.13
CA PHE A 512 -14.39 -0.87 4.36
C PHE A 512 -13.69 -0.06 5.45
N LEU A 513 -14.50 0.46 6.36
CA LEU A 513 -14.07 0.98 7.64
C LEU A 513 -14.85 0.27 8.76
N ILE A 514 -14.16 -0.50 9.60
CA ILE A 514 -14.71 -1.08 10.83
C ILE A 514 -14.43 -0.13 11.99
N HIS A 515 -15.47 0.25 12.72
CA HIS A 515 -15.39 1.24 13.80
C HIS A 515 -16.37 0.93 14.92
N PRO A 516 -16.18 1.49 16.13
CA PRO A 516 -17.16 1.37 17.21
C PRO A 516 -18.53 1.89 16.77
N SER A 517 -19.62 1.15 17.06
CA SER A 517 -20.99 1.58 16.71
C SER A 517 -21.43 2.86 17.45
N SER A 518 -20.75 3.18 18.55
CA SER A 518 -20.96 4.43 19.31
C SER A 518 -20.34 5.66 18.66
N VAL A 519 -19.47 5.48 17.65
CA VAL A 519 -18.79 6.57 16.96
C VAL A 519 -19.47 6.83 15.63
N LYS A 520 -19.91 8.07 15.41
CA LYS A 520 -20.44 8.49 14.10
C LYS A 520 -19.27 8.76 13.15
N VAL A 521 -19.28 8.08 12.01
CA VAL A 521 -18.35 8.34 10.91
C VAL A 521 -19.10 8.97 9.75
N PRO A 522 -18.43 9.78 8.91
CA PRO A 522 -19.05 10.30 7.69
C PRO A 522 -19.44 9.13 6.77
N THR A 523 -20.69 9.09 6.34
CA THR A 523 -21.19 8.08 5.40
C THR A 523 -22.10 8.75 4.36
N PRO A 524 -21.95 8.40 3.07
CA PRO A 524 -20.99 7.46 2.50
C PRO A 524 -19.58 8.03 2.44
N ILE A 525 -18.55 7.18 2.63
CA ILE A 525 -17.15 7.55 2.39
C ILE A 525 -16.86 7.21 0.95
N THR A 526 -16.65 8.25 0.13
CA THR A 526 -16.44 8.12 -1.32
C THR A 526 -15.01 8.41 -1.75
N HIS A 527 -14.23 9.01 -0.87
CA HIS A 527 -12.81 9.30 -1.06
C HIS A 527 -12.08 9.35 0.29
N PRO A 528 -10.81 8.87 0.39
CA PRO A 528 -10.05 8.82 1.64
C PRO A 528 -9.85 10.17 2.33
N VAL A 529 -9.87 11.28 1.58
CA VAL A 529 -9.77 12.64 2.13
C VAL A 529 -10.84 12.93 3.19
N GLN A 530 -11.99 12.26 3.12
CA GLN A 530 -13.09 12.42 4.08
C GLN A 530 -12.79 11.78 5.45
N LEU A 531 -11.78 10.89 5.52
CA LEU A 531 -11.33 10.29 6.78
C LEU A 531 -10.52 11.28 7.63
N TYR A 532 -9.84 12.22 6.98
CA TYR A 532 -8.97 13.17 7.68
C TYR A 532 -9.69 13.98 8.77
N PRO A 533 -10.78 14.70 8.50
CA PRO A 533 -11.45 15.49 9.53
C PRO A 533 -11.98 14.62 10.67
N HIS A 534 -12.35 13.37 10.40
CA HIS A 534 -12.78 12.43 11.41
C HIS A 534 -11.62 11.99 12.33
N PHE A 535 -10.44 11.69 11.77
CA PHE A 535 -9.30 11.26 12.58
C PHE A 535 -8.51 12.43 13.18
N ALA A 536 -8.52 13.61 12.55
CA ALA A 536 -7.83 14.79 13.04
C ALA A 536 -8.39 15.30 14.39
N GLN A 537 -9.67 15.03 14.69
CA GLN A 537 -10.27 15.40 15.99
C GLN A 537 -9.53 14.77 17.19
N TYR A 538 -8.90 13.58 17.01
CA TYR A 538 -8.11 12.95 18.07
C TYR A 538 -6.82 13.72 18.41
N GLN A 539 -6.43 14.68 17.57
CA GLN A 539 -5.30 15.58 17.82
C GLN A 539 -5.72 16.81 18.63
N THR A 540 -6.99 17.22 18.53
CA THR A 540 -7.53 18.43 19.19
C THR A 540 -8.08 18.14 20.59
N ASP A 541 -8.53 16.94 20.89
CA ASP A 541 -9.02 16.53 22.21
C ASP A 541 -7.95 16.59 23.34
N ALA A 542 -6.76 17.09 23.04
CA ALA A 542 -5.70 17.34 24.01
C ALA A 542 -5.82 18.72 24.71
N ALA A 543 -6.78 19.57 24.29
CA ALA A 543 -6.90 20.97 24.73
C ALA A 543 -8.25 21.29 25.41
N ALA A 544 -9.09 20.29 25.70
CA ALA A 544 -10.33 20.49 26.47
C ALA A 544 -10.25 19.83 27.85
#